data_48cb28409d86c902389feed69fbe2f82
#
_entry.id   48cb28409d86c902389feed69fbe2f82
#
_cell.length_a   1.000
_cell.length_b   1.000
_cell.length_c   1.000
_cell.angle_alpha   90.00
_cell.angle_beta   90.00
_cell.angle_gamma   90.00
#
_symmetry.space_group_name_H-M   'P 1'
#
loop_
_entity.id
_entity.type
_entity.pdbx_description
1 polymer ?
#
loop_
_entity_poly.entity_id
_entity_poly.type
_entity_poly.pdbx_seq_one_letter_code
_entity_poly.pdbx_strand_id
1 'polypeptide(L)'
;MREFAAYLPLYNGVEFMSIGVPPNTEFVKLEPRKRPIVFYGTSITHGACASRPGMAHTAILGRKFDMPVVNLGFSGNGKMDLAVGEIMSQIDASVYVIDFEASVGTELTGKCVVVTSRDSLRHRALVYL
;
A
#
# COMPACT_ATOMS: atom_id res chain seq x y z
N MET A 1 -22.47 -10.73 -13.10
CA MET A 1 -22.09 -9.79 -12.04
C MET A 1 -20.88 -9.01 -12.51
N ARG A 2 -20.79 -7.69 -12.25
CA ARG A 2 -19.62 -6.87 -12.56
C ARG A 2 -18.95 -6.48 -11.24
N GLU A 3 -17.62 -6.58 -11.18
CA GLU A 3 -16.83 -6.12 -10.06
C GLU A 3 -16.28 -4.72 -10.31
N PHE A 4 -16.34 -3.86 -9.31
CA PHE A 4 -15.84 -2.49 -9.36
C PHE A 4 -14.92 -2.24 -8.18
N ALA A 5 -13.81 -1.56 -8.43
CA ALA A 5 -12.90 -1.07 -7.40
C ALA A 5 -12.92 0.46 -7.39
N ALA A 6 -13.20 1.05 -6.24
CA ALA A 6 -13.10 2.49 -6.02
C ALA A 6 -11.75 2.83 -5.39
N TYR A 7 -11.00 3.72 -6.03
CA TYR A 7 -9.76 4.25 -5.48
C TYR A 7 -10.03 5.62 -4.86
N LEU A 8 -9.88 5.72 -3.56
CA LEU A 8 -10.08 6.96 -2.82
C LEU A 8 -8.91 7.93 -3.03
N PRO A 9 -9.09 9.24 -2.77
CA PRO A 9 -8.01 10.22 -2.85
C PRO A 9 -6.81 9.81 -2.01
N LEU A 10 -5.60 10.07 -2.51
CA LEU A 10 -4.36 9.66 -1.84
C LEU A 10 -3.98 10.59 -0.68
N TYR A 11 -4.24 11.89 -0.80
CA TYR A 11 -3.80 12.91 0.15
C TYR A 11 -4.95 13.53 0.97
N ASN A 12 -6.17 13.44 0.48
CA ASN A 12 -7.32 14.01 1.16
C ASN A 12 -8.12 12.90 1.86
N GLY A 13 -8.54 13.16 3.09
CA GLY A 13 -9.49 12.31 3.79
C GLY A 13 -10.84 12.27 3.07
N VAL A 14 -11.58 11.19 3.24
CA VAL A 14 -12.95 11.03 2.75
C VAL A 14 -13.85 10.89 3.97
N GLU A 15 -14.69 11.90 4.21
CA GLU A 15 -15.63 11.89 5.33
C GLU A 15 -16.93 11.18 4.98
N PHE A 16 -17.33 11.23 3.72
CA PHE A 16 -18.56 10.62 3.25
C PHE A 16 -18.42 10.08 1.83
N MET A 17 -18.96 8.90 1.60
CA MET A 17 -19.04 8.29 0.28
C MET A 17 -20.39 7.61 0.11
N SER A 18 -21.03 7.81 -1.03
CA SER A 18 -22.25 7.10 -1.43
C SER A 18 -22.09 6.50 -2.81
N ILE A 19 -22.74 5.37 -3.02
CA ILE A 19 -22.76 4.67 -4.30
C ILE A 19 -24.22 4.56 -4.74
N GLY A 20 -24.54 5.17 -5.88
CA GLY A 20 -25.85 5.04 -6.52
C GLY A 20 -25.90 3.81 -7.42
N VAL A 21 -26.91 2.98 -7.22
CA VAL A 21 -27.20 1.84 -8.09
C VAL A 21 -28.63 1.93 -8.63
N PRO A 22 -28.93 1.37 -9.80
CA PRO A 22 -30.30 1.32 -10.32
C PRO A 22 -31.24 0.60 -9.35
N PRO A 23 -32.55 0.93 -9.34
CA PRO A 23 -33.53 0.21 -8.54
C PRO A 23 -33.48 -1.29 -8.82
N ASN A 24 -33.67 -2.09 -7.79
CA ASN A 24 -33.65 -3.56 -7.86
C ASN A 24 -32.31 -4.17 -8.28
N THR A 25 -31.20 -3.42 -8.17
CA THR A 25 -29.86 -3.95 -8.38
C THR A 25 -29.35 -4.58 -7.09
N GLU A 26 -28.91 -5.82 -7.17
CA GLU A 26 -28.17 -6.45 -6.08
C GLU A 26 -26.77 -5.85 -5.99
N PHE A 27 -26.41 -5.36 -4.81
CA PHE A 27 -25.09 -4.80 -4.51
C PHE A 27 -24.47 -5.58 -3.35
N VAL A 28 -23.33 -6.19 -3.61
CA VAL A 28 -22.63 -7.04 -2.62
C VAL A 28 -21.20 -6.54 -2.46
N LYS A 29 -20.78 -6.38 -1.21
CA LYS A 29 -19.37 -6.17 -0.89
C LYS A 29 -18.62 -7.48 -1.11
N LEU A 30 -17.55 -7.42 -1.88
CA LEU A 30 -16.67 -8.57 -2.06
C LEU A 30 -15.62 -8.60 -0.96
N GLU A 31 -15.43 -9.75 -0.36
CA GLU A 31 -14.32 -9.96 0.58
C GLU A 31 -13.00 -10.19 -0.21
N PRO A 32 -11.87 -9.74 0.35
CA PRO A 32 -10.57 -9.97 -0.26
C PRO A 32 -10.31 -11.47 -0.47
N ARG A 33 -9.99 -11.86 -1.68
CA ARG A 33 -9.74 -13.27 -2.04
C ARG A 33 -8.37 -13.77 -1.64
N LYS A 34 -7.41 -12.84 -1.44
CA LYS A 34 -5.99 -13.13 -1.20
C LYS A 34 -5.46 -12.25 -0.08
N ARG A 35 -4.35 -12.66 0.51
CA ARG A 35 -3.59 -11.81 1.44
C ARG A 35 -3.05 -10.59 0.69
N PRO A 36 -3.05 -9.39 1.29
CA PRO A 36 -2.61 -8.19 0.62
C PRO A 36 -1.10 -8.14 0.37
N ILE A 37 -0.70 -7.28 -0.56
CA ILE A 37 0.64 -6.72 -0.61
C ILE A 37 0.62 -5.46 0.26
N VAL A 38 1.49 -5.38 1.24
CA VAL A 38 1.63 -4.20 2.11
C VAL A 38 2.82 -3.38 1.65
N PHE A 39 2.60 -2.11 1.34
CA PHE A 39 3.65 -1.16 1.01
C PHE A 39 3.82 -0.18 2.16
N TYR A 40 5.05 0.06 2.58
CA TYR A 40 5.43 1.12 3.49
C TYR A 40 6.51 1.98 2.85
N GLY A 41 6.37 3.29 2.96
CA GLY A 41 7.35 4.20 2.39
C GLY A 41 6.99 5.67 2.51
N THR A 42 7.59 6.46 1.65
CA THR A 42 7.50 7.93 1.64
C THR A 42 6.40 8.43 0.69
N SER A 43 6.58 9.63 0.15
CA SER A 43 5.66 10.27 -0.80
C SER A 43 5.49 9.49 -2.09
N ILE A 44 6.54 8.79 -2.56
CA ILE A 44 6.47 7.99 -3.79
C ILE A 44 5.54 6.80 -3.56
N THR A 45 5.70 6.10 -2.45
CA THR A 45 4.80 5.00 -2.07
C THR A 45 3.36 5.48 -1.85
N HIS A 46 3.19 6.64 -1.22
CA HIS A 46 1.88 7.28 -1.04
C HIS A 46 1.18 7.52 -2.39
N GLY A 47 1.94 7.80 -3.44
CA GLY A 47 1.44 8.04 -4.78
C GLY A 47 1.55 9.50 -5.22
N ALA A 48 2.56 10.24 -4.70
CA ALA A 48 2.86 11.60 -5.15
C ALA A 48 3.06 11.64 -6.67
N CYS A 49 2.55 12.69 -7.30
CA CYS A 49 2.56 12.89 -8.75
C CYS A 49 1.77 11.86 -9.56
N ALA A 50 1.06 10.94 -8.93
CA ALA A 50 0.12 10.09 -9.64
C ALA A 50 -1.05 10.95 -10.20
N SER A 51 -1.37 10.80 -11.47
CA SER A 51 -2.42 11.59 -12.13
C SER A 51 -3.82 11.37 -11.51
N ARG A 52 -4.02 10.25 -10.84
CA ARG A 52 -5.22 9.86 -10.11
C ARG A 52 -4.90 8.66 -9.19
N PRO A 53 -5.69 8.39 -8.14
CA PRO A 53 -5.37 7.35 -7.15
C PRO A 53 -5.09 5.97 -7.73
N GLY A 54 -5.88 5.52 -8.70
CA GLY A 54 -5.67 4.24 -9.37
C GLY A 54 -4.40 4.15 -10.24
N MET A 55 -3.67 5.25 -10.40
CA MET A 55 -2.39 5.32 -11.14
C MET A 55 -1.16 5.38 -10.22
N ALA A 56 -1.35 5.37 -8.90
CA ALA A 56 -0.25 5.09 -7.99
C ALA A 56 0.33 3.70 -8.31
N HIS A 57 1.65 3.55 -8.26
CA HIS A 57 2.32 2.29 -8.62
C HIS A 57 1.81 1.11 -7.77
N THR A 58 1.49 1.34 -6.51
CA THR A 58 0.89 0.35 -5.61
C THR A 58 -0.45 -0.15 -6.13
N ALA A 59 -1.32 0.75 -6.59
CA ALA A 59 -2.60 0.40 -7.19
C ALA A 59 -2.44 -0.35 -8.54
N ILE A 60 -1.45 0.03 -9.35
CA ILE A 60 -1.11 -0.66 -10.61
C ILE A 60 -0.67 -2.08 -10.33
N LEU A 61 0.22 -2.28 -9.34
CA LEU A 61 0.71 -3.60 -8.96
C LEU A 61 -0.42 -4.48 -8.41
N GLY A 62 -1.30 -3.91 -7.59
CA GLY A 62 -2.47 -4.65 -7.09
C GLY A 62 -3.34 -5.20 -8.21
N ARG A 63 -3.64 -4.38 -9.23
CA ARG A 63 -4.38 -4.86 -10.41
C ARG A 63 -3.61 -5.85 -11.25
N LYS A 64 -2.30 -5.63 -11.43
CA LYS A 64 -1.44 -6.53 -12.24
C LYS A 64 -1.36 -7.93 -11.64
N PHE A 65 -1.31 -8.05 -10.33
CA PHE A 65 -1.20 -9.33 -9.62
C PHE A 65 -2.57 -9.86 -9.14
N ASP A 66 -3.64 -9.12 -9.38
CA ASP A 66 -4.98 -9.43 -8.85
C ASP A 66 -4.92 -9.67 -7.33
N MET A 67 -4.31 -8.73 -6.60
CA MET A 67 -4.12 -8.80 -5.15
C MET A 67 -4.58 -7.50 -4.47
N PRO A 68 -5.18 -7.61 -3.27
CA PRO A 68 -5.43 -6.43 -2.44
C PRO A 68 -4.12 -5.72 -2.09
N VAL A 69 -4.17 -4.42 -1.95
CA VAL A 69 -3.02 -3.60 -1.57
C VAL A 69 -3.35 -2.77 -0.34
N VAL A 70 -2.46 -2.78 0.63
CA VAL A 70 -2.44 -1.84 1.75
C VAL A 70 -1.29 -0.87 1.49
N ASN A 71 -1.63 0.38 1.25
CA ASN A 71 -0.65 1.44 1.01
C ASN A 71 -0.44 2.25 2.29
N LEU A 72 0.71 2.09 2.91
CA LEU A 72 1.18 2.83 4.09
C LEU A 72 2.31 3.79 3.67
N GLY A 73 2.10 4.53 2.60
CA GLY A 73 2.97 5.63 2.20
C GLY A 73 2.68 6.86 3.05
N PHE A 74 3.69 7.39 3.72
CA PHE A 74 3.61 8.58 4.57
C PHE A 74 4.50 9.67 3.99
N SER A 75 3.89 10.56 3.20
CA SER A 75 4.62 11.67 2.56
C SER A 75 5.33 12.54 3.59
N GLY A 76 6.65 12.66 3.48
CA GLY A 76 7.50 13.39 4.44
C GLY A 76 7.72 12.70 5.79
N ASN A 77 7.04 11.58 6.07
CA ASN A 77 7.07 10.91 7.38
C ASN A 77 7.32 9.39 7.32
N GLY A 78 7.68 8.84 6.17
CA GLY A 78 8.10 7.43 6.06
C GLY A 78 9.52 7.24 6.60
N LYS A 79 9.70 7.28 7.94
CA LYS A 79 11.00 7.33 8.62
C LYS A 79 11.43 6.01 9.25
N MET A 80 10.85 4.89 8.85
CA MET A 80 11.13 3.57 9.40
C MET A 80 10.81 3.45 10.90
N ASP A 81 9.74 4.10 11.35
CA ASP A 81 9.32 4.08 12.74
C ASP A 81 8.98 2.66 13.21
N LEU A 82 9.54 2.25 14.33
CA LEU A 82 9.34 0.92 14.90
C LEU A 82 7.84 0.63 15.15
N ALA A 83 7.10 1.62 15.64
CA ALA A 83 5.67 1.49 15.89
C ALA A 83 4.87 1.14 14.61
N VAL A 84 5.26 1.69 13.46
CA VAL A 84 4.64 1.32 12.16
C VAL A 84 4.99 -0.12 11.80
N GLY A 85 6.23 -0.54 12.02
CA GLY A 85 6.66 -1.92 11.81
C GLY A 85 5.89 -2.92 12.67
N GLU A 86 5.62 -2.58 13.93
CA GLU A 86 4.81 -3.39 14.84
C GLU A 86 3.36 -3.53 14.34
N ILE A 87 2.73 -2.44 13.90
CA ILE A 87 1.39 -2.47 13.30
C ILE A 87 1.39 -3.30 12.02
N MET A 88 2.36 -3.10 11.14
CA MET A 88 2.49 -3.87 9.90
C MET A 88 2.60 -5.37 10.17
N SER A 89 3.33 -5.76 11.22
CA SER A 89 3.50 -7.17 11.58
C SER A 89 2.19 -7.87 11.98
N GLN A 90 1.14 -7.12 12.30
CA GLN A 90 -0.20 -7.66 12.60
C GLN A 90 -1.02 -7.96 11.35
N ILE A 91 -0.65 -7.39 10.20
CA ILE A 91 -1.33 -7.65 8.93
C ILE A 91 -0.83 -8.98 8.38
N ASP A 92 -1.75 -9.88 8.04
CA ASP A 92 -1.41 -11.13 7.38
C ASP A 92 -1.21 -10.91 5.88
N ALA A 93 -0.05 -10.40 5.49
CA ALA A 93 0.29 -10.06 4.13
C ALA A 93 0.98 -11.21 3.38
N SER A 94 0.83 -11.24 2.07
CA SER A 94 1.62 -12.11 1.18
C SER A 94 3.04 -11.59 1.02
N VAL A 95 3.18 -10.26 0.93
CA VAL A 95 4.47 -9.58 0.73
C VAL A 95 4.43 -8.23 1.44
N TYR A 96 5.53 -7.86 2.06
CA TYR A 96 5.78 -6.51 2.56
C TYR A 96 6.85 -5.86 1.69
N VAL A 97 6.55 -4.70 1.17
CA VAL A 97 7.46 -3.87 0.38
C VAL A 97 7.77 -2.62 1.17
N ILE A 98 9.03 -2.45 1.54
CA ILE A 98 9.49 -1.30 2.32
C ILE A 98 10.36 -0.45 1.39
N ASP A 99 9.86 0.75 1.10
CA ASP A 99 10.49 1.73 0.22
C ASP A 99 10.89 2.94 1.07
N PHE A 100 12.19 3.16 1.22
CA PHE A 100 12.70 4.27 2.00
C PHE A 100 13.85 4.98 1.29
N GLU A 101 13.89 6.28 1.46
CA GLU A 101 15.05 7.10 1.09
C GLU A 101 15.98 7.20 2.29
N ALA A 102 17.15 6.60 2.17
CA ALA A 102 18.24 6.85 3.12
C ALA A 102 19.04 8.05 2.58
N SER A 103 18.92 9.20 3.23
CA SER A 103 19.84 10.31 2.98
C SER A 103 21.12 10.07 3.78
N VAL A 104 22.19 9.68 3.10
CA VAL A 104 23.54 9.61 3.66
C VAL A 104 24.37 10.68 2.98
N GLY A 105 24.56 11.80 3.65
CA GLY A 105 25.29 12.94 3.09
C GLY A 105 24.50 13.64 1.97
N THR A 106 25.17 13.92 0.85
CA THR A 106 24.60 14.61 -0.33
C THR A 106 24.01 13.68 -1.39
N GLU A 107 24.11 12.37 -1.22
CA GLU A 107 23.57 11.38 -2.14
C GLU A 107 22.26 10.78 -1.61
N LEU A 108 21.19 10.94 -2.39
CA LEU A 108 19.91 10.27 -2.18
C LEU A 108 20.01 8.85 -2.76
N THR A 109 20.19 7.87 -1.90
CA THR A 109 20.11 6.46 -2.31
C THR A 109 18.76 5.90 -1.89
N GLY A 110 17.83 5.78 -2.83
CA GLY A 110 16.58 5.05 -2.62
C GLY A 110 16.88 3.56 -2.48
N LYS A 111 16.30 2.93 -1.46
CA LYS A 111 16.37 1.47 -1.28
C LYS A 111 14.97 0.92 -1.14
N CYS A 112 14.67 -0.11 -1.92
CA CYS A 112 13.46 -0.89 -1.77
C CYS A 112 13.80 -2.26 -1.19
N VAL A 113 13.11 -2.65 -0.14
CA VAL A 113 13.27 -3.94 0.51
C VAL A 113 11.98 -4.73 0.40
N VAL A 114 12.06 -5.93 -0.13
CA VAL A 114 10.92 -6.84 -0.21
C VAL A 114 11.06 -7.92 0.85
N VAL A 115 10.04 -8.06 1.68
CA VAL A 115 10.00 -9.04 2.77
C VAL A 115 8.81 -9.98 2.55
N THR A 116 9.05 -11.27 2.53
CA THR A 116 8.04 -12.28 2.19
C THR A 116 7.37 -12.92 3.41
N SER A 117 7.81 -12.62 4.63
CA SER A 117 7.23 -13.20 5.84
C SER A 117 7.22 -12.21 7.02
N ARG A 118 6.27 -12.43 7.95
CA ARG A 118 6.19 -11.68 9.22
C ARG A 118 7.44 -11.86 10.08
N ASP A 119 8.02 -13.04 10.07
CA ASP A 119 9.18 -13.36 10.87
C ASP A 119 10.41 -12.58 10.39
N SER A 120 10.53 -12.37 9.09
CA SER A 120 11.59 -11.54 8.52
C SER A 120 11.47 -10.06 8.96
N LEU A 121 10.27 -9.52 9.16
CA LEU A 121 10.08 -8.18 9.71
C LEU A 121 10.56 -8.07 11.16
N ARG A 122 10.29 -9.10 11.98
CA ARG A 122 10.68 -9.13 13.39
C ARG A 122 12.19 -9.32 13.59
N HIS A 123 12.84 -10.08 12.72
CA HIS A 123 14.24 -10.46 12.84
C HIS A 123 15.20 -9.61 12.01
N ARG A 124 14.77 -8.49 11.43
CA ARG A 124 15.60 -7.61 10.59
C ARG A 124 16.30 -8.34 9.42
N ALA A 125 15.75 -9.46 8.97
CA ALA A 125 16.25 -10.14 7.78
C ALA A 125 15.81 -9.32 6.55
N LEU A 126 16.65 -8.40 6.13
CA LEU A 126 16.43 -7.52 4.99
C LEU A 126 17.01 -8.21 3.76
N VAL A 127 16.17 -8.47 2.77
CA VAL A 127 16.63 -8.85 1.43
C VAL A 127 16.74 -7.56 0.63
N TYR A 128 17.96 -7.16 0.30
CA TYR A 128 18.22 -6.04 -0.59
C TYR A 128 18.10 -6.52 -2.05
N LEU A 129 17.35 -5.83 -2.85
CA LEU A 129 17.33 -5.95 -4.32
C LEU A 129 18.06 -4.76 -4.92
#